data_e45b5efa46134081867c5f5a7898b788
#
_entry.id   e45b5efa46134081867c5f5a7898b788
#
_cell.length_a   1.000
_cell.length_b   1.000
_cell.length_c   1.000
_cell.angle_alpha   90.00
_cell.angle_beta   90.00
_cell.angle_gamma   90.00
#
_symmetry.space_group_name_H-M   'P 1'
#
loop_
_entity.id
_entity.type
_entity.pdbx_description
1 polymer ?
#
loop_
_entity_poly.entity_id
_entity_poly.type
_entity_poly.pdbx_seq_one_letter_code
_entity_poly.pdbx_strand_id
1 'polypeptide(L)'
;MQVHLSALGCRLNEAELQNWATSFQKVGYSLAATPEMADLIVLNTCAVTSEAARKSRQTVRRFHRSNPEARMVVTGCYASLEPQKLEQIMGVDLVVDNSDKDVLVDKVKEVLDIPVMPEFATEPGESALFARNRERAFIKIQDGCRYRCTYCIVTVARGEEKSRTIDDLIDEINKLHAEGIQEIVLAGVHVGGYGSDIDSSLYQLVENVLERTEMPRIRFASVEPWDLGENFFELFANPRLMAHMHLPIQSGADSVLRRMSRRCRTEDFAELVNQARTQVAGFNVTTDVIVGFPGETDEEFEQTMQYIEQVGFGHIHIFTYSDREGTKAARLPNKISKEVKKERSRRLHE
;
A
#
# COMPACT_ATOMS: atom_id res chain seq x y z
N MET A 1 -14.42 11.97 22.95
CA MET A 1 -12.96 11.72 22.80
C MET A 1 -12.55 11.91 21.35
N GLN A 2 -11.38 12.48 21.14
CA GLN A 2 -10.86 12.77 19.80
C GLN A 2 -9.72 11.83 19.43
N VAL A 3 -9.78 11.22 18.24
CA VAL A 3 -8.73 10.33 17.73
C VAL A 3 -8.01 10.96 16.54
N HIS A 4 -6.69 11.04 16.61
CA HIS A 4 -5.85 11.41 15.47
C HIS A 4 -5.31 10.16 14.78
N LEU A 5 -5.62 10.00 13.50
CA LEU A 5 -5.20 8.86 12.67
C LEU A 5 -4.12 9.30 11.68
N SER A 6 -2.98 8.63 11.70
CA SER A 6 -1.85 8.93 10.81
C SER A 6 -1.27 7.67 10.19
N ALA A 7 -0.87 7.74 8.92
CA ALA A 7 -0.20 6.65 8.22
C ALA A 7 1.14 7.08 7.64
N LEU A 8 2.06 6.13 7.61
CA LEU A 8 3.30 6.20 6.87
C LEU A 8 3.33 5.07 5.81
N GLY A 9 3.89 5.36 4.64
CA GLY A 9 4.18 4.36 3.63
C GLY A 9 3.14 4.26 2.51
N CYS A 10 2.53 3.09 2.33
CA CYS A 10 1.79 2.74 1.12
C CYS A 10 0.30 3.13 1.15
N ARG A 11 -0.35 3.02 -0.02
CA ARG A 11 -1.78 3.29 -0.19
C ARG A 11 -2.68 2.36 0.63
N LEU A 12 -2.21 1.14 0.89
CA LEU A 12 -2.92 0.21 1.75
C LEU A 12 -3.02 0.74 3.20
N ASN A 13 -1.94 1.32 3.74
CA ASN A 13 -2.00 1.95 5.06
C ASN A 13 -3.01 3.11 5.10
N GLU A 14 -3.18 3.84 4.01
CA GLU A 14 -4.20 4.88 3.89
C GLU A 14 -5.63 4.30 3.86
N ALA A 15 -5.85 3.19 3.15
CA ALA A 15 -7.14 2.48 3.15
C ALA A 15 -7.51 1.99 4.55
N GLU A 16 -6.53 1.41 5.28
CA GLU A 16 -6.74 0.97 6.66
C GLU A 16 -7.14 2.12 7.59
N LEU A 17 -6.52 3.31 7.42
CA LEU A 17 -6.91 4.48 8.18
C LEU A 17 -8.36 4.93 7.93
N GLN A 18 -8.83 4.82 6.68
CA GLN A 18 -10.22 5.16 6.33
C GLN A 18 -11.20 4.23 7.05
N ASN A 19 -10.91 2.93 7.05
CA ASN A 19 -11.73 1.94 7.73
C ASN A 19 -11.76 2.19 9.26
N TRP A 20 -10.60 2.47 9.87
CA TRP A 20 -10.54 2.78 11.31
C TRP A 20 -11.24 4.09 11.66
N ALA A 21 -11.13 5.12 10.81
CA ALA A 21 -11.84 6.37 11.02
C ALA A 21 -13.35 6.14 11.13
N THR A 22 -13.91 5.37 10.18
CA THR A 22 -15.33 4.99 10.22
C THR A 22 -15.66 4.15 11.46
N SER A 23 -14.79 3.20 11.83
CA SER A 23 -15.01 2.34 13.00
C SER A 23 -14.94 3.12 14.33
N PHE A 24 -14.00 4.06 14.46
CA PHE A 24 -13.91 4.94 15.64
C PHE A 24 -15.12 5.86 15.74
N GLN A 25 -15.60 6.43 14.62
CA GLN A 25 -16.82 7.26 14.62
C GLN A 25 -18.06 6.47 15.05
N LYS A 26 -18.22 5.22 14.59
CA LYS A 26 -19.34 4.34 15.01
C LYS A 26 -19.37 4.08 16.52
N VAL A 27 -18.23 4.10 17.18
CA VAL A 27 -18.14 3.92 18.65
C VAL A 27 -18.00 5.24 19.40
N GLY A 28 -18.35 6.36 18.79
CA GLY A 28 -18.52 7.65 19.44
C GLY A 28 -17.26 8.53 19.54
N TYR A 29 -16.19 8.22 18.76
CA TYR A 29 -15.03 9.11 18.68
C TYR A 29 -15.25 10.15 17.57
N SER A 30 -14.78 11.38 17.81
CA SER A 30 -14.59 12.38 16.76
C SER A 30 -13.15 12.35 16.23
N LEU A 31 -12.93 12.79 14.99
CA LEU A 31 -11.60 12.83 14.39
C LEU A 31 -10.89 14.14 14.75
N ALA A 32 -9.67 14.03 15.30
CA ALA A 32 -8.79 15.17 15.53
C ALA A 32 -7.98 15.50 14.29
N ALA A 33 -7.97 16.77 13.87
CA ALA A 33 -7.19 17.22 12.73
C ALA A 33 -5.68 17.11 12.95
N THR A 34 -5.23 17.37 14.18
CA THR A 34 -3.81 17.33 14.57
C THR A 34 -3.59 16.47 15.82
N PRO A 35 -2.37 15.94 16.03
CA PRO A 35 -2.09 15.13 17.22
C PRO A 35 -2.22 15.91 18.54
N GLU A 36 -2.02 17.24 18.51
CA GLU A 36 -2.13 18.10 19.69
C GLU A 36 -3.56 18.16 20.26
N MET A 37 -4.57 17.92 19.41
CA MET A 37 -5.99 17.96 19.77
C MET A 37 -6.54 16.59 20.16
N ALA A 38 -5.73 15.55 20.08
CA ALA A 38 -6.21 14.18 20.25
C ALA A 38 -6.08 13.68 21.68
N ASP A 39 -7.09 12.92 22.13
CA ASP A 39 -7.00 12.09 23.34
C ASP A 39 -6.33 10.73 23.03
N LEU A 40 -6.46 10.29 21.77
CA LEU A 40 -5.89 9.04 21.24
C LEU A 40 -5.20 9.30 19.90
N ILE A 41 -3.99 8.81 19.74
CA ILE A 41 -3.24 8.84 18.47
C ILE A 41 -3.06 7.40 17.98
N VAL A 42 -3.45 7.12 16.74
CA VAL A 42 -3.20 5.84 16.07
C VAL A 42 -2.26 6.06 14.90
N LEU A 43 -1.08 5.45 14.95
CA LEU A 43 -0.06 5.54 13.91
C LEU A 43 0.11 4.20 13.18
N ASN A 44 -0.22 4.17 11.88
CA ASN A 44 0.05 3.05 11.00
C ASN A 44 1.45 3.18 10.39
N THR A 45 2.35 2.29 10.75
CA THR A 45 3.79 2.37 10.47
C THR A 45 4.19 1.61 9.21
N CYS A 46 5.32 2.01 8.63
CA CYS A 46 5.93 1.38 7.47
C CYS A 46 7.33 0.83 7.79
N ALA A 47 7.68 -0.31 7.17
CA ALA A 47 8.98 -0.96 7.32
C ALA A 47 9.61 -1.42 6.00
N VAL A 48 9.06 -1.00 4.85
CA VAL A 48 9.52 -1.46 3.52
C VAL A 48 11.00 -1.12 3.28
N THR A 49 11.46 0.03 3.80
CA THR A 49 12.87 0.43 3.78
C THR A 49 13.38 0.74 5.19
N SER A 50 14.71 0.72 5.38
CA SER A 50 15.33 1.15 6.64
C SER A 50 15.00 2.61 6.98
N GLU A 51 14.88 3.46 5.96
CA GLU A 51 14.46 4.85 6.12
C GLU A 51 13.01 4.96 6.59
N ALA A 52 12.09 4.14 6.06
CA ALA A 52 10.70 4.09 6.50
C ALA A 52 10.59 3.68 7.99
N ALA A 53 11.35 2.68 8.42
CA ALA A 53 11.42 2.28 9.82
C ALA A 53 11.98 3.40 10.72
N ARG A 54 13.03 4.11 10.26
CA ARG A 54 13.57 5.28 10.97
C ARG A 54 12.52 6.39 11.10
N LYS A 55 11.83 6.71 10.01
CA LYS A 55 10.76 7.72 9.97
C LYS A 55 9.61 7.34 10.90
N SER A 56 9.24 6.05 10.98
CA SER A 56 8.22 5.56 11.90
C SER A 56 8.60 5.88 13.36
N ARG A 57 9.80 5.54 13.80
CA ARG A 57 10.28 5.87 15.16
C ARG A 57 10.34 7.38 15.42
N GLN A 58 10.78 8.17 14.43
CA GLN A 58 10.82 9.63 14.56
C GLN A 58 9.41 10.22 14.71
N THR A 59 8.43 9.69 13.98
CA THR A 59 7.04 10.15 14.04
C THR A 59 6.41 9.83 15.40
N VAL A 60 6.62 8.62 15.95
CA VAL A 60 6.20 8.27 17.32
C VAL A 60 6.73 9.29 18.32
N ARG A 61 8.04 9.53 18.34
CA ARG A 61 8.66 10.50 19.27
C ARG A 61 8.18 11.94 19.05
N ARG A 62 7.87 12.32 17.82
CA ARG A 62 7.33 13.64 17.50
C ARG A 62 5.93 13.79 18.08
N PHE A 63 5.05 12.81 17.88
CA PHE A 63 3.68 12.85 18.38
C PHE A 63 3.64 12.88 19.90
N HIS A 64 4.43 12.04 20.59
CA HIS A 64 4.53 12.09 22.04
C HIS A 64 5.02 13.45 22.55
N ARG A 65 5.97 14.10 21.87
CA ARG A 65 6.42 15.44 22.27
C ARG A 65 5.37 16.53 22.03
N SER A 66 4.57 16.40 20.98
CA SER A 66 3.52 17.38 20.68
C SER A 66 2.30 17.24 21.59
N ASN A 67 2.03 16.03 22.07
CA ASN A 67 0.95 15.74 23.01
C ASN A 67 1.32 14.57 23.94
N PRO A 68 1.99 14.83 25.08
CA PRO A 68 2.40 13.79 26.02
C PRO A 68 1.24 13.09 26.75
N GLU A 69 0.08 13.73 26.82
CA GLU A 69 -1.10 13.21 27.54
C GLU A 69 -1.94 12.27 26.65
N ALA A 70 -1.81 12.35 25.31
CA ALA A 70 -2.54 11.47 24.41
C ALA A 70 -2.06 10.03 24.54
N ARG A 71 -3.00 9.09 24.59
CA ARG A 71 -2.70 7.67 24.43
C ARG A 71 -2.21 7.39 23.03
N MET A 72 -1.20 6.55 22.88
CA MET A 72 -0.62 6.23 21.56
C MET A 72 -0.65 4.76 21.25
N VAL A 73 -1.35 4.43 20.15
CA VAL A 73 -1.41 3.10 19.55
C VAL A 73 -0.56 3.08 18.29
N VAL A 74 0.34 2.12 18.18
CA VAL A 74 1.21 1.95 17.01
C VAL A 74 0.93 0.61 16.36
N THR A 75 0.71 0.61 15.06
CA THR A 75 0.44 -0.60 14.27
C THR A 75 1.18 -0.55 12.93
N GLY A 76 0.97 -1.53 12.06
CA GLY A 76 1.55 -1.56 10.72
C GLY A 76 2.78 -2.43 10.59
N CYS A 77 3.39 -2.44 9.41
CA CYS A 77 4.49 -3.35 9.09
C CYS A 77 5.69 -3.22 10.03
N TYR A 78 6.02 -2.01 10.51
CA TYR A 78 7.12 -1.85 11.46
C TYR A 78 6.74 -2.38 12.84
N ALA A 79 5.51 -2.17 13.28
CA ALA A 79 5.00 -2.70 14.53
C ALA A 79 5.01 -4.24 14.57
N SER A 80 4.64 -4.88 13.47
CA SER A 80 4.66 -6.35 13.37
C SER A 80 6.06 -6.96 13.30
N LEU A 81 7.03 -6.24 12.72
CA LEU A 81 8.40 -6.76 12.59
C LEU A 81 9.26 -6.53 13.84
N GLU A 82 9.06 -5.43 14.53
CA GLU A 82 9.91 -5.02 15.65
C GLU A 82 9.07 -4.45 16.82
N PRO A 83 8.09 -5.22 17.35
CA PRO A 83 7.17 -4.72 18.39
C PRO A 83 7.91 -4.27 19.64
N GLN A 84 8.87 -5.06 20.13
CA GLN A 84 9.62 -4.74 21.36
C GLN A 84 10.41 -3.41 21.25
N LYS A 85 10.89 -3.06 20.05
CA LYS A 85 11.56 -1.77 19.84
C LYS A 85 10.60 -0.59 19.91
N LEU A 86 9.35 -0.80 19.55
CA LEU A 86 8.31 0.24 19.66
C LEU A 86 7.78 0.38 21.08
N GLU A 87 7.53 -0.72 21.78
CA GLU A 87 7.10 -0.76 23.18
C GLU A 87 8.09 -0.03 24.12
N GLN A 88 9.38 -0.03 23.77
CA GLN A 88 10.43 0.68 24.53
C GLN A 88 10.48 2.18 24.23
N ILE A 89 9.73 2.68 23.25
CA ILE A 89 9.69 4.12 22.94
C ILE A 89 8.71 4.79 23.90
N MET A 90 9.19 5.80 24.63
CA MET A 90 8.36 6.58 25.54
C MET A 90 7.13 7.14 24.81
N GLY A 91 5.97 6.96 25.43
CA GLY A 91 4.67 7.42 24.91
C GLY A 91 3.94 6.42 24.01
N VAL A 92 4.45 5.20 23.82
CA VAL A 92 3.69 4.11 23.19
C VAL A 92 2.95 3.34 24.27
N ASP A 93 1.63 3.34 24.22
CA ASP A 93 0.75 2.64 25.18
C ASP A 93 0.35 1.26 24.70
N LEU A 94 0.20 1.08 23.37
CA LEU A 94 -0.21 -0.18 22.76
C LEU A 94 0.43 -0.39 21.39
N VAL A 95 0.95 -1.59 21.17
CA VAL A 95 1.42 -2.05 19.85
C VAL A 95 0.44 -3.12 19.35
N VAL A 96 -0.11 -2.91 18.14
CA VAL A 96 -1.06 -3.84 17.51
C VAL A 96 -0.44 -4.44 16.26
N ASP A 97 -0.39 -5.77 16.21
CA ASP A 97 0.13 -6.52 15.06
C ASP A 97 -0.79 -6.39 13.83
N ASN A 98 -0.23 -6.64 12.63
CA ASN A 98 -1.01 -6.64 11.39
C ASN A 98 -2.12 -7.69 11.37
N SER A 99 -1.96 -8.82 12.05
CA SER A 99 -2.98 -9.87 12.18
C SER A 99 -4.24 -9.39 12.90
N ASP A 100 -4.10 -8.37 13.75
CA ASP A 100 -5.15 -7.85 14.63
C ASP A 100 -5.73 -6.50 14.18
N LYS A 101 -5.31 -6.02 13.02
CA LYS A 101 -5.74 -4.72 12.48
C LYS A 101 -7.24 -4.59 12.26
N ASP A 102 -7.89 -5.68 11.89
CA ASP A 102 -9.33 -5.68 11.61
C ASP A 102 -10.14 -5.44 12.91
N VAL A 103 -9.57 -5.82 14.07
CA VAL A 103 -10.16 -5.63 15.41
C VAL A 103 -9.43 -4.55 16.22
N LEU A 104 -8.66 -3.66 15.58
CA LEU A 104 -7.86 -2.64 16.26
C LEU A 104 -8.68 -1.77 17.19
N VAL A 105 -9.87 -1.31 16.76
CA VAL A 105 -10.73 -0.43 17.55
C VAL A 105 -11.21 -1.13 18.82
N ASP A 106 -11.58 -2.40 18.72
CA ASP A 106 -12.02 -3.19 19.89
C ASP A 106 -10.87 -3.44 20.87
N LYS A 107 -9.66 -3.77 20.36
CA LYS A 107 -8.46 -3.89 21.20
C LYS A 107 -8.11 -2.59 21.92
N VAL A 108 -8.22 -1.47 21.24
CA VAL A 108 -7.97 -0.15 21.84
C VAL A 108 -8.94 0.10 23.00
N LYS A 109 -10.22 -0.21 22.81
CA LYS A 109 -11.25 -0.06 23.87
C LYS A 109 -10.96 -0.96 25.07
N GLU A 110 -10.61 -2.22 24.82
CA GLU A 110 -10.36 -3.21 25.86
C GLU A 110 -9.10 -2.91 26.68
N VAL A 111 -7.98 -2.59 25.97
CA VAL A 111 -6.66 -2.46 26.64
C VAL A 111 -6.48 -1.09 27.30
N LEU A 112 -7.00 -0.03 26.70
CA LEU A 112 -6.78 1.32 27.21
C LEU A 112 -7.90 1.82 28.14
N ASP A 113 -8.90 0.98 28.43
CA ASP A 113 -10.06 1.31 29.31
C ASP A 113 -10.65 2.68 28.97
N ILE A 114 -10.85 2.93 27.69
CA ILE A 114 -11.31 4.23 27.20
C ILE A 114 -12.83 4.26 27.25
N PRO A 115 -13.46 5.22 27.98
CA PRO A 115 -14.91 5.30 28.06
C PRO A 115 -15.54 5.53 26.68
N VAL A 116 -16.48 4.67 26.33
CA VAL A 116 -17.23 4.75 25.06
C VAL A 116 -18.50 5.56 25.31
N MET A 117 -18.75 6.58 24.47
CA MET A 117 -20.04 7.27 24.48
C MET A 117 -21.13 6.39 23.85
N PRO A 118 -22.36 6.38 24.38
CA PRO A 118 -23.46 5.64 23.75
C PRO A 118 -23.70 6.10 22.32
N GLU A 119 -24.07 5.16 21.44
CA GLU A 119 -24.34 5.39 19.99
C GLU A 119 -25.31 6.55 19.70
N PHE A 120 -26.23 6.83 20.62
CA PHE A 120 -27.26 7.88 20.50
C PHE A 120 -26.76 9.31 20.76
N ALA A 121 -25.51 9.50 21.12
CA ALA A 121 -24.96 10.82 21.45
C ALA A 121 -24.18 11.46 20.29
N THR A 122 -24.06 10.78 19.16
CA THR A 122 -23.35 11.30 17.97
C THR A 122 -24.33 11.79 16.94
N GLU A 123 -24.28 13.08 16.59
CA GLU A 123 -24.91 13.56 15.36
C GLU A 123 -24.29 12.85 14.16
N PRO A 124 -25.03 12.65 13.02
CA PRO A 124 -24.46 12.16 11.80
C PRO A 124 -23.32 13.11 11.37
N GLY A 125 -22.08 12.72 11.64
CA GLY A 125 -20.91 13.51 11.27
C GLY A 125 -20.65 13.42 9.77
N GLU A 126 -19.86 14.36 9.25
CA GLU A 126 -19.30 14.26 7.90
C GLU A 126 -18.56 12.93 7.73
N SER A 127 -18.61 12.37 6.52
CA SER A 127 -17.82 11.17 6.18
C SER A 127 -16.36 11.36 6.63
N ALA A 128 -15.78 10.30 7.20
CA ALA A 128 -14.38 10.29 7.63
C ALA A 128 -13.40 10.73 6.53
N LEU A 129 -13.78 10.60 5.25
CA LEU A 129 -13.02 11.04 4.10
C LEU A 129 -13.08 12.56 3.91
N PHE A 130 -14.27 13.16 4.05
CA PHE A 130 -14.43 14.62 3.96
C PHE A 130 -13.79 15.34 5.15
N ALA A 131 -13.89 14.77 6.34
CA ALA A 131 -13.16 15.30 7.51
C ALA A 131 -11.62 15.33 7.30
N ARG A 132 -11.10 14.54 6.35
CA ARG A 132 -9.70 14.51 5.93
C ARG A 132 -9.43 15.28 4.61
N ASN A 133 -10.39 16.05 4.09
CA ASN A 133 -10.31 16.76 2.80
C ASN A 133 -9.92 15.85 1.63
N ARG A 134 -10.55 14.67 1.50
CA ARG A 134 -10.26 13.71 0.43
C ARG A 134 -11.49 13.46 -0.43
N GLU A 135 -11.33 13.68 -1.73
CA GLU A 135 -12.33 13.36 -2.76
C GLU A 135 -12.17 11.94 -3.33
N ARG A 136 -11.10 11.24 -2.94
CA ARG A 136 -10.73 9.91 -3.40
C ARG A 136 -10.64 8.95 -2.22
N ALA A 137 -11.24 7.76 -2.37
CA ALA A 137 -11.13 6.67 -1.40
C ALA A 137 -10.14 5.59 -1.87
N PHE A 138 -9.43 4.99 -0.91
CA PHE A 138 -8.64 3.79 -1.14
C PHE A 138 -9.38 2.59 -0.58
N ILE A 139 -9.66 1.60 -1.43
CA ILE A 139 -10.39 0.39 -1.06
C ILE A 139 -9.38 -0.74 -0.87
N LYS A 140 -9.25 -1.23 0.37
CA LYS A 140 -8.45 -2.43 0.66
C LYS A 140 -9.21 -3.65 0.16
N ILE A 141 -8.78 -4.22 -0.97
CA ILE A 141 -9.40 -5.40 -1.55
C ILE A 141 -8.75 -6.69 -1.06
N GLN A 142 -7.46 -6.63 -0.67
CA GLN A 142 -6.64 -7.79 -0.35
C GLN A 142 -5.50 -7.38 0.60
N ASP A 143 -5.00 -8.31 1.42
CA ASP A 143 -3.81 -8.17 2.26
C ASP A 143 -2.90 -9.40 2.12
N GLY A 144 -1.63 -9.30 2.57
CA GLY A 144 -0.65 -10.37 2.45
C GLY A 144 -0.18 -10.65 1.02
N CYS A 145 0.80 -11.56 0.85
CA CYS A 145 1.34 -11.92 -0.45
C CYS A 145 1.96 -13.31 -0.43
N ARG A 146 1.62 -14.17 -1.40
CA ARG A 146 2.17 -15.53 -1.57
C ARG A 146 3.57 -15.54 -2.18
N TYR A 147 4.00 -14.45 -2.82
CA TYR A 147 5.31 -14.37 -3.45
C TYR A 147 6.41 -14.04 -2.45
N ARG A 148 7.60 -14.53 -2.74
CA ARG A 148 8.79 -14.43 -1.89
C ARG A 148 9.92 -13.70 -2.61
N CYS A 149 9.62 -12.51 -3.18
CA CYS A 149 10.65 -11.66 -3.78
C CYS A 149 11.79 -11.43 -2.79
N THR A 150 13.03 -11.60 -3.23
CA THR A 150 14.18 -11.70 -2.31
C THR A 150 14.44 -10.45 -1.47
N TYR A 151 14.03 -9.30 -1.96
CA TYR A 151 14.18 -8.00 -1.29
C TYR A 151 12.98 -7.61 -0.41
N CYS A 152 11.84 -8.32 -0.56
CA CYS A 152 10.58 -7.88 0.02
C CYS A 152 10.41 -8.41 1.44
N ILE A 153 10.14 -7.50 2.38
CA ILE A 153 9.83 -7.84 3.78
C ILE A 153 8.32 -7.95 4.03
N VAL A 154 7.50 -7.58 3.05
CA VAL A 154 6.05 -7.43 3.25
C VAL A 154 5.39 -8.77 3.60
N THR A 155 5.80 -9.88 2.99
CA THR A 155 5.26 -11.21 3.31
C THR A 155 5.52 -11.59 4.77
N VAL A 156 6.67 -11.20 5.32
CA VAL A 156 6.99 -11.43 6.74
C VAL A 156 6.12 -10.57 7.64
N ALA A 157 5.85 -9.32 7.23
CA ALA A 157 5.10 -8.36 8.03
C ALA A 157 3.57 -8.54 7.95
N ARG A 158 3.04 -9.11 6.85
CA ARG A 158 1.59 -9.19 6.59
C ARG A 158 1.05 -10.60 6.36
N GLY A 159 1.94 -11.58 6.23
CA GLY A 159 1.58 -12.98 6.07
C GLY A 159 1.04 -13.36 4.69
N GLU A 160 0.25 -14.43 4.66
CA GLU A 160 -0.34 -15.01 3.45
C GLU A 160 -1.48 -14.13 2.92
N GLU A 161 -1.89 -14.38 1.68
CA GLU A 161 -2.97 -13.65 1.00
C GLU A 161 -4.30 -13.82 1.71
N LYS A 162 -5.04 -12.71 1.80
CA LYS A 162 -6.39 -12.66 2.35
C LYS A 162 -7.19 -11.64 1.55
N SER A 163 -8.09 -12.11 0.70
CA SER A 163 -8.99 -11.30 -0.10
C SER A 163 -10.29 -11.02 0.64
N ARG A 164 -10.90 -9.88 0.36
CA ARG A 164 -12.26 -9.58 0.79
C ARG A 164 -13.25 -10.08 -0.24
N THR A 165 -14.48 -10.39 0.17
CA THR A 165 -15.53 -10.83 -0.73
C THR A 165 -15.94 -9.70 -1.69
N ILE A 166 -16.39 -10.05 -2.89
CA ILE A 166 -16.88 -9.08 -3.87
C ILE A 166 -18.06 -8.30 -3.30
N ASP A 167 -19.00 -8.97 -2.62
CA ASP A 167 -20.19 -8.32 -2.08
C ASP A 167 -19.84 -7.26 -1.02
N ASP A 168 -18.95 -7.55 -0.07
CA ASP A 168 -18.48 -6.57 0.91
C ASP A 168 -17.84 -5.34 0.26
N LEU A 169 -17.11 -5.57 -0.85
CA LEU A 169 -16.46 -4.48 -1.59
C LEU A 169 -17.47 -3.63 -2.35
N ILE A 170 -18.46 -4.25 -2.98
CA ILE A 170 -19.56 -3.54 -3.67
C ILE A 170 -20.36 -2.68 -2.68
N ASP A 171 -20.70 -3.23 -1.51
CA ASP A 171 -21.45 -2.50 -0.48
C ASP A 171 -20.65 -1.28 0.02
N GLU A 172 -19.35 -1.45 0.26
CA GLU A 172 -18.47 -0.34 0.65
C GLU A 172 -18.38 0.73 -0.44
N ILE A 173 -18.20 0.35 -1.71
CA ILE A 173 -18.09 1.28 -2.84
C ILE A 173 -19.40 2.06 -3.03
N ASN A 174 -20.54 1.40 -2.98
CA ASN A 174 -21.84 2.04 -3.11
C ASN A 174 -22.11 3.02 -1.96
N LYS A 175 -21.75 2.66 -0.74
CA LYS A 175 -21.84 3.56 0.41
C LYS A 175 -20.98 4.80 0.22
N LEU A 176 -19.71 4.64 -0.18
CA LEU A 176 -18.80 5.76 -0.43
C LEU A 176 -19.33 6.67 -1.56
N HIS A 177 -19.88 6.09 -2.61
CA HIS A 177 -20.50 6.86 -3.69
C HIS A 177 -21.70 7.66 -3.20
N ALA A 178 -22.57 7.07 -2.39
CA ALA A 178 -23.72 7.76 -1.76
C ALA A 178 -23.27 8.90 -0.82
N GLU A 179 -22.09 8.78 -0.20
CA GLU A 179 -21.45 9.83 0.60
C GLU A 179 -20.76 10.93 -0.27
N GLY A 180 -20.79 10.83 -1.60
CA GLY A 180 -20.28 11.84 -2.54
C GLY A 180 -18.87 11.58 -3.08
N ILE A 181 -18.23 10.45 -2.75
CA ILE A 181 -16.92 10.08 -3.31
C ILE A 181 -17.06 9.78 -4.81
N GLN A 182 -16.17 10.36 -5.62
CA GLN A 182 -16.21 10.29 -7.09
C GLN A 182 -15.08 9.41 -7.68
N GLU A 183 -14.11 9.00 -6.88
CA GLU A 183 -13.00 8.17 -7.33
C GLU A 183 -12.59 7.15 -6.26
N ILE A 184 -12.38 5.90 -6.68
CA ILE A 184 -11.78 4.87 -5.83
C ILE A 184 -10.48 4.34 -6.43
N VAL A 185 -9.59 3.88 -5.55
CA VAL A 185 -8.39 3.15 -5.91
C VAL A 185 -8.41 1.79 -5.24
N LEU A 186 -8.50 0.73 -6.02
CA LEU A 186 -8.40 -0.64 -5.52
C LEU A 186 -6.96 -0.92 -5.07
N ALA A 187 -6.77 -1.20 -3.80
CA ALA A 187 -5.46 -1.31 -3.16
C ALA A 187 -5.30 -2.62 -2.40
N GLY A 188 -4.11 -3.18 -2.47
CA GLY A 188 -3.72 -4.41 -1.78
C GLY A 188 -2.21 -4.52 -1.66
N VAL A 189 -1.74 -5.60 -1.07
CA VAL A 189 -0.32 -5.98 -1.07
C VAL A 189 0.04 -6.66 -2.39
N HIS A 190 -0.86 -7.51 -2.89
CA HIS A 190 -0.73 -8.27 -4.13
C HIS A 190 -2.06 -8.20 -4.90
N VAL A 191 -2.31 -7.04 -5.50
CA VAL A 191 -3.60 -6.74 -6.15
C VAL A 191 -3.89 -7.71 -7.30
N GLY A 192 -2.88 -8.06 -8.12
CA GLY A 192 -3.04 -9.03 -9.20
C GLY A 192 -3.47 -10.42 -8.72
N GLY A 193 -3.09 -10.81 -7.50
CA GLY A 193 -3.46 -12.08 -6.89
C GLY A 193 -4.83 -12.10 -6.18
N TYR A 194 -5.58 -11.01 -6.22
CA TYR A 194 -6.90 -10.95 -5.59
C TYR A 194 -7.77 -12.16 -5.99
N GLY A 195 -8.43 -12.73 -5.01
CA GLY A 195 -9.41 -13.80 -5.19
C GLY A 195 -8.81 -15.21 -5.18
N SER A 196 -7.48 -15.38 -5.22
CA SER A 196 -6.84 -16.70 -5.26
C SER A 196 -7.13 -17.58 -4.03
N ASP A 197 -7.53 -16.97 -2.92
CA ASP A 197 -7.87 -17.61 -1.64
C ASP A 197 -9.38 -17.76 -1.41
N ILE A 198 -10.21 -17.22 -2.29
CA ILE A 198 -11.67 -17.25 -2.21
C ILE A 198 -12.35 -17.71 -3.51
N ASP A 199 -11.63 -18.42 -4.38
CA ASP A 199 -12.10 -18.91 -5.69
C ASP A 199 -12.68 -17.79 -6.58
N SER A 200 -11.96 -16.68 -6.69
CA SER A 200 -12.31 -15.51 -7.49
C SER A 200 -11.06 -14.92 -8.18
N SER A 201 -11.21 -13.79 -8.88
CA SER A 201 -10.12 -13.13 -9.58
C SER A 201 -10.25 -11.61 -9.58
N LEU A 202 -9.15 -10.91 -9.85
CA LEU A 202 -9.18 -9.46 -10.04
C LEU A 202 -10.11 -9.07 -11.22
N TYR A 203 -10.13 -9.87 -12.29
CA TYR A 203 -11.04 -9.66 -13.42
C TYR A 203 -12.50 -9.65 -12.95
N GLN A 204 -12.92 -10.72 -12.25
CA GLN A 204 -14.28 -10.84 -11.72
C GLN A 204 -14.65 -9.71 -10.75
N LEU A 205 -13.71 -9.31 -9.89
CA LEU A 205 -13.95 -8.17 -9.01
C LEU A 205 -14.23 -6.90 -9.81
N VAL A 206 -13.38 -6.57 -10.79
CA VAL A 206 -13.52 -5.33 -11.57
C VAL A 206 -14.78 -5.37 -12.41
N GLU A 207 -15.09 -6.49 -13.05
CA GLU A 207 -16.35 -6.69 -13.78
C GLU A 207 -17.56 -6.41 -12.87
N ASN A 208 -17.62 -7.01 -11.69
CA ASN A 208 -18.69 -6.76 -10.72
C ASN A 208 -18.75 -5.30 -10.23
N VAL A 209 -17.60 -4.65 -10.00
CA VAL A 209 -17.54 -3.22 -9.64
C VAL A 209 -18.13 -2.35 -10.76
N LEU A 210 -17.81 -2.68 -12.02
CA LEU A 210 -18.33 -1.97 -13.18
C LEU A 210 -19.82 -2.22 -13.40
N GLU A 211 -20.35 -3.39 -13.06
CA GLU A 211 -21.76 -3.74 -13.27
C GLU A 211 -22.66 -3.31 -12.11
N ARG A 212 -22.18 -3.41 -10.87
CA ARG A 212 -23.02 -3.30 -9.66
C ARG A 212 -22.83 -1.99 -8.89
N THR A 213 -21.99 -1.06 -9.40
CA THR A 213 -21.79 0.26 -8.80
C THR A 213 -21.87 1.36 -9.84
N GLU A 214 -22.18 2.59 -9.40
CA GLU A 214 -22.15 3.79 -10.24
C GLU A 214 -20.92 4.68 -9.97
N MET A 215 -19.87 4.14 -9.32
CA MET A 215 -18.65 4.89 -9.03
C MET A 215 -18.03 5.45 -10.32
N PRO A 216 -17.88 6.79 -10.46
CA PRO A 216 -17.51 7.41 -11.73
C PRO A 216 -16.07 7.12 -12.17
N ARG A 217 -15.14 6.95 -11.23
CA ARG A 217 -13.73 6.68 -11.55
C ARG A 217 -13.15 5.57 -10.69
N ILE A 218 -12.58 4.58 -11.36
CA ILE A 218 -11.98 3.40 -10.75
C ILE A 218 -10.52 3.31 -11.20
N ARG A 219 -9.61 3.12 -10.25
CA ARG A 219 -8.18 2.95 -10.47
C ARG A 219 -7.63 1.76 -9.71
N PHE A 220 -6.48 1.30 -10.15
CA PHE A 220 -5.65 0.35 -9.41
C PHE A 220 -4.52 1.08 -8.68
N ALA A 221 -4.10 0.52 -7.54
CA ALA A 221 -2.79 0.76 -6.95
C ALA A 221 -1.72 0.01 -7.77
N SER A 222 -0.72 -0.62 -7.13
CA SER A 222 0.27 -1.45 -7.82
C SER A 222 -0.32 -2.82 -8.16
N VAL A 223 -0.14 -3.27 -9.40
CA VAL A 223 -0.59 -4.59 -9.87
C VAL A 223 0.61 -5.36 -10.43
N GLU A 224 0.76 -6.60 -10.03
CA GLU A 224 1.80 -7.47 -10.57
C GLU A 224 1.47 -7.89 -12.00
N PRO A 225 2.39 -7.65 -12.96
CA PRO A 225 2.08 -7.84 -14.39
C PRO A 225 1.79 -9.29 -14.79
N TRP A 226 2.38 -10.27 -14.11
CA TRP A 226 2.22 -11.71 -14.43
C TRP A 226 0.92 -12.34 -13.92
N ASP A 227 0.11 -11.63 -13.15
CA ASP A 227 -1.16 -12.13 -12.64
C ASP A 227 -2.37 -11.61 -13.46
N LEU A 228 -2.13 -10.78 -14.48
CA LEU A 228 -3.17 -10.30 -15.38
C LEU A 228 -3.51 -11.37 -16.42
N GLY A 229 -4.80 -11.72 -16.52
CA GLY A 229 -5.31 -12.64 -17.55
C GLY A 229 -5.30 -12.01 -18.96
N GLU A 230 -5.37 -12.87 -19.99
CA GLU A 230 -5.29 -12.45 -21.40
C GLU A 230 -6.32 -11.38 -21.79
N ASN A 231 -7.53 -11.43 -21.24
CA ASN A 231 -8.62 -10.52 -21.58
C ASN A 231 -8.76 -9.33 -20.60
N PHE A 232 -7.79 -9.12 -19.71
CA PHE A 232 -7.91 -8.11 -18.65
C PHE A 232 -8.14 -6.69 -19.21
N PHE A 233 -7.52 -6.37 -20.34
CA PHE A 233 -7.63 -5.04 -20.93
C PHE A 233 -8.97 -4.76 -21.63
N GLU A 234 -9.81 -5.77 -21.87
CA GLU A 234 -11.19 -5.59 -22.36
C GLU A 234 -12.05 -4.81 -21.37
N LEU A 235 -11.78 -4.92 -20.07
CA LEU A 235 -12.48 -4.17 -19.03
C LEU A 235 -12.35 -2.64 -19.20
N PHE A 236 -11.28 -2.17 -19.83
CA PHE A 236 -11.03 -0.74 -20.10
C PHE A 236 -11.89 -0.17 -21.24
N ALA A 237 -12.72 -0.99 -21.87
CA ALA A 237 -13.79 -0.49 -22.74
C ALA A 237 -14.83 0.34 -21.95
N ASN A 238 -14.94 0.11 -20.63
CA ASN A 238 -15.75 0.94 -19.76
C ASN A 238 -14.98 2.22 -19.35
N PRO A 239 -15.48 3.43 -19.71
CA PRO A 239 -14.77 4.69 -19.48
C PRO A 239 -14.58 5.06 -18.00
N ARG A 240 -15.27 4.39 -17.07
CA ARG A 240 -15.08 4.58 -15.63
C ARG A 240 -13.78 3.94 -15.13
N LEU A 241 -13.23 2.95 -15.84
CA LEU A 241 -11.93 2.37 -15.54
C LEU A 241 -10.84 3.22 -16.21
N MET A 242 -10.03 3.88 -15.39
CA MET A 242 -9.04 4.85 -15.89
C MET A 242 -7.92 4.14 -16.66
N ALA A 243 -7.62 4.62 -17.87
CA ALA A 243 -6.59 4.08 -18.79
C ALA A 243 -5.16 4.25 -18.23
N HIS A 244 -4.89 3.72 -17.06
CA HIS A 244 -3.63 3.77 -16.36
C HIS A 244 -3.45 2.56 -15.44
N MET A 245 -2.26 1.97 -15.46
CA MET A 245 -1.83 0.99 -14.46
C MET A 245 -0.41 1.27 -13.98
N HIS A 246 -0.19 1.03 -12.68
CA HIS A 246 1.13 0.96 -12.09
C HIS A 246 1.58 -0.49 -12.05
N LEU A 247 2.55 -0.84 -12.88
CA LEU A 247 3.08 -2.21 -13.06
C LEU A 247 4.56 -2.25 -12.66
N PRO A 248 4.92 -2.67 -11.43
CA PRO A 248 6.30 -2.66 -10.97
C PRO A 248 7.15 -3.71 -11.67
N ILE A 249 8.09 -3.31 -12.54
CA ILE A 249 9.08 -4.21 -13.16
C ILE A 249 10.25 -4.50 -12.21
N GLN A 250 10.74 -3.51 -11.52
CA GLN A 250 11.86 -3.48 -10.56
C GLN A 250 13.25 -3.40 -11.21
N SER A 251 13.49 -4.00 -12.39
CA SER A 251 14.74 -3.93 -13.16
C SER A 251 14.47 -4.23 -14.65
N GLY A 252 15.21 -3.63 -15.53
CA GLY A 252 15.21 -3.93 -16.97
C GLY A 252 16.22 -5.00 -17.39
N ALA A 253 16.84 -5.70 -16.45
CA ALA A 253 17.79 -6.80 -16.70
C ALA A 253 17.25 -8.12 -16.12
N ASP A 254 17.05 -9.12 -16.97
CA ASP A 254 16.49 -10.43 -16.56
C ASP A 254 17.36 -11.18 -15.55
N SER A 255 18.67 -10.98 -15.59
CA SER A 255 19.60 -11.53 -14.59
C SER A 255 19.36 -10.95 -13.18
N VAL A 256 19.05 -9.66 -13.11
CA VAL A 256 18.67 -8.97 -11.85
C VAL A 256 17.28 -9.44 -11.39
N LEU A 257 16.30 -9.51 -12.29
CA LEU A 257 14.94 -9.99 -11.99
C LEU A 257 14.96 -11.42 -11.43
N ARG A 258 15.81 -12.31 -11.97
CA ARG A 258 16.02 -13.66 -11.43
C ARG A 258 16.59 -13.63 -10.02
N ARG A 259 17.59 -12.78 -9.73
CA ARG A 259 18.15 -12.61 -8.37
C ARG A 259 17.11 -12.02 -7.41
N MET A 260 16.20 -11.20 -7.91
CA MET A 260 15.06 -10.66 -7.16
C MET A 260 13.94 -11.69 -6.94
N SER A 261 14.00 -12.86 -7.61
CA SER A 261 12.91 -13.85 -7.65
C SER A 261 11.61 -13.26 -8.21
N ARG A 262 11.72 -12.39 -9.22
CA ARG A 262 10.56 -11.87 -9.98
C ARG A 262 10.11 -12.92 -11.00
N ARG A 263 8.80 -13.01 -11.21
CA ARG A 263 8.18 -13.96 -12.15
C ARG A 263 8.01 -13.39 -13.57
N CYS A 264 8.36 -12.14 -13.76
CA CYS A 264 8.27 -11.45 -15.03
C CYS A 264 9.64 -11.41 -15.71
N ARG A 265 9.67 -11.63 -17.02
CA ARG A 265 10.80 -11.30 -17.90
C ARG A 265 10.58 -9.93 -18.52
N THR A 266 11.65 -9.31 -18.95
CA THR A 266 11.58 -8.01 -19.63
C THR A 266 10.76 -8.08 -20.93
N GLU A 267 10.90 -9.17 -21.70
CA GLU A 267 10.15 -9.41 -22.94
C GLU A 267 8.64 -9.54 -22.68
N ASP A 268 8.25 -10.41 -21.73
CA ASP A 268 6.84 -10.64 -21.35
C ASP A 268 6.18 -9.34 -20.86
N PHE A 269 6.93 -8.53 -20.11
CA PHE A 269 6.43 -7.24 -19.63
C PHE A 269 6.25 -6.23 -20.76
N ALA A 270 7.21 -6.14 -21.68
CA ALA A 270 7.10 -5.24 -22.84
C ALA A 270 5.93 -5.62 -23.74
N GLU A 271 5.69 -6.91 -23.95
CA GLU A 271 4.54 -7.42 -24.67
C GLU A 271 3.22 -7.06 -24.01
N LEU A 272 3.10 -7.24 -22.68
CA LEU A 272 1.92 -6.85 -21.90
C LEU A 272 1.63 -5.35 -22.04
N VAL A 273 2.66 -4.49 -21.95
CA VAL A 273 2.51 -3.04 -22.12
C VAL A 273 2.05 -2.70 -23.54
N ASN A 274 2.59 -3.38 -24.54
CA ASN A 274 2.20 -3.18 -25.92
C ASN A 274 0.76 -3.61 -26.19
N GLN A 275 0.32 -4.74 -25.64
CA GLN A 275 -1.08 -5.19 -25.69
C GLN A 275 -2.01 -4.15 -25.06
N ALA A 276 -1.68 -3.66 -23.87
CA ALA A 276 -2.46 -2.62 -23.19
C ALA A 276 -2.63 -1.36 -24.04
N ARG A 277 -1.55 -0.87 -24.65
CA ARG A 277 -1.56 0.33 -25.50
C ARG A 277 -2.27 0.15 -26.83
N THR A 278 -2.26 -1.09 -27.35
CA THR A 278 -2.97 -1.44 -28.60
C THR A 278 -4.47 -1.53 -28.38
N GLN A 279 -4.89 -2.09 -27.25
CA GLN A 279 -6.30 -2.31 -26.95
C GLN A 279 -6.98 -1.08 -26.32
N VAL A 280 -6.23 -0.25 -25.60
CA VAL A 280 -6.78 0.90 -24.86
C VAL A 280 -6.11 2.19 -25.29
N ALA A 281 -6.88 3.08 -25.91
CA ALA A 281 -6.36 4.36 -26.39
C ALA A 281 -5.82 5.23 -25.24
N GLY A 282 -4.60 5.74 -25.40
CA GLY A 282 -3.97 6.60 -24.40
C GLY A 282 -3.54 5.88 -23.11
N PHE A 283 -3.43 4.54 -23.14
CA PHE A 283 -3.06 3.78 -21.93
C PHE A 283 -1.69 4.17 -21.42
N ASN A 284 -1.65 4.59 -20.15
CA ASN A 284 -0.43 5.00 -19.48
C ASN A 284 0.05 3.93 -18.49
N VAL A 285 1.33 3.57 -18.57
CA VAL A 285 1.98 2.63 -17.65
C VAL A 285 3.03 3.37 -16.83
N THR A 286 2.96 3.20 -15.53
CA THR A 286 3.99 3.65 -14.59
C THR A 286 4.63 2.45 -13.89
N THR A 287 5.86 2.60 -13.39
CA THR A 287 6.60 1.48 -12.83
C THR A 287 7.49 1.87 -11.65
N ASP A 288 7.98 0.86 -10.93
CA ASP A 288 9.04 0.98 -9.93
C ASP A 288 10.33 0.38 -10.48
N VAL A 289 11.47 1.00 -10.15
CA VAL A 289 12.80 0.48 -10.44
C VAL A 289 13.67 0.57 -9.19
N ILE A 290 14.36 -0.53 -8.87
CA ILE A 290 15.32 -0.62 -7.77
C ILE A 290 16.72 -0.63 -8.36
N VAL A 291 17.53 0.38 -8.06
CA VAL A 291 18.94 0.45 -8.45
C VAL A 291 19.88 -0.01 -7.35
N GLY A 292 20.99 -0.63 -7.74
CA GLY A 292 22.02 -1.10 -6.81
C GLY A 292 21.59 -2.33 -6.02
N PHE A 293 20.80 -3.22 -6.62
CA PHE A 293 20.52 -4.53 -6.08
C PHE A 293 21.83 -5.35 -5.91
N PRO A 294 21.97 -6.21 -4.88
CA PRO A 294 23.21 -6.97 -4.69
C PRO A 294 23.65 -7.74 -5.95
N GLY A 295 24.88 -7.49 -6.37
CA GLY A 295 25.47 -8.07 -7.57
C GLY A 295 25.03 -7.45 -8.90
N GLU A 296 24.31 -6.32 -8.89
CA GLU A 296 23.98 -5.60 -10.12
C GLU A 296 25.26 -5.00 -10.72
N THR A 297 25.61 -5.42 -11.95
CA THR A 297 26.77 -4.89 -12.68
C THR A 297 26.47 -3.58 -13.39
N ASP A 298 27.48 -2.91 -13.94
CA ASP A 298 27.27 -1.70 -14.73
C ASP A 298 26.54 -2.03 -16.04
N GLU A 299 26.87 -3.17 -16.65
CA GLU A 299 26.21 -3.65 -17.88
C GLU A 299 24.70 -3.93 -17.64
N GLU A 300 24.36 -4.53 -16.49
CA GLU A 300 22.95 -4.78 -16.11
C GLU A 300 22.20 -3.48 -15.83
N PHE A 301 22.88 -2.50 -15.26
CA PHE A 301 22.28 -1.17 -15.08
C PHE A 301 22.06 -0.47 -16.42
N GLU A 302 23.03 -0.52 -17.36
CA GLU A 302 22.85 0.02 -18.71
C GLU A 302 21.71 -0.69 -19.46
N GLN A 303 21.56 -2.02 -19.34
CA GLN A 303 20.40 -2.74 -19.87
C GLN A 303 19.09 -2.21 -19.30
N THR A 304 19.06 -1.91 -17.99
CA THR A 304 17.86 -1.32 -17.36
C THR A 304 17.56 0.06 -17.92
N MET A 305 18.55 0.92 -18.14
CA MET A 305 18.37 2.24 -18.76
C MET A 305 17.78 2.14 -20.17
N GLN A 306 18.37 1.28 -21.00
CA GLN A 306 17.89 1.04 -22.39
C GLN A 306 16.48 0.48 -22.41
N TYR A 307 16.17 -0.46 -21.53
CA TYR A 307 14.84 -1.06 -21.43
C TYR A 307 13.78 -0.03 -21.04
N ILE A 308 14.06 0.85 -20.09
CA ILE A 308 13.17 1.93 -19.67
C ILE A 308 12.86 2.89 -20.82
N GLU A 309 13.90 3.27 -21.57
CA GLU A 309 13.76 4.13 -22.74
C GLU A 309 12.93 3.45 -23.83
N GLN A 310 13.17 2.16 -24.09
CA GLN A 310 12.44 1.38 -25.09
C GLN A 310 10.95 1.23 -24.75
N VAL A 311 10.60 0.93 -23.49
CA VAL A 311 9.21 0.74 -23.07
C VAL A 311 8.47 2.06 -22.99
N GLY A 312 9.13 3.16 -22.62
CA GLY A 312 8.55 4.50 -22.57
C GLY A 312 7.46 4.63 -21.49
N PHE A 313 7.84 4.53 -20.22
CA PHE A 313 6.92 4.70 -19.09
C PHE A 313 6.47 6.15 -18.92
N GLY A 314 5.21 6.35 -18.51
CA GLY A 314 4.70 7.68 -18.17
C GLY A 314 5.29 8.26 -16.89
N HIS A 315 5.70 7.40 -15.95
CA HIS A 315 6.44 7.77 -14.76
C HIS A 315 7.16 6.56 -14.15
N ILE A 316 8.30 6.81 -13.52
CA ILE A 316 9.11 5.79 -12.85
C ILE A 316 9.39 6.24 -11.43
N HIS A 317 9.04 5.41 -10.45
CA HIS A 317 9.50 5.59 -9.08
C HIS A 317 10.84 4.87 -8.89
N ILE A 318 11.88 5.63 -8.61
CA ILE A 318 13.25 5.13 -8.51
C ILE A 318 13.60 4.92 -7.04
N PHE A 319 13.96 3.69 -6.70
CA PHE A 319 14.39 3.32 -5.36
C PHE A 319 15.84 2.84 -5.36
N THR A 320 16.62 3.29 -4.40
CA THR A 320 17.90 2.66 -4.11
C THR A 320 17.67 1.42 -3.25
N TYR A 321 18.31 0.30 -3.60
CA TYR A 321 18.20 -0.92 -2.80
C TYR A 321 18.59 -0.66 -1.34
N SER A 322 17.72 -1.07 -0.43
CA SER A 322 17.87 -0.96 1.02
C SER A 322 17.92 -2.35 1.65
N ASP A 323 18.99 -2.67 2.36
CA ASP A 323 19.06 -3.91 3.13
C ASP A 323 17.98 -3.93 4.21
N ARG A 324 17.22 -5.03 4.22
CA ARG A 324 16.21 -5.29 5.25
C ARG A 324 16.50 -6.63 5.91
N GLU A 325 16.77 -6.60 7.20
CA GLU A 325 16.92 -7.80 8.01
C GLU A 325 15.69 -8.69 7.85
N GLY A 326 15.88 -10.00 7.75
CA GLY A 326 14.80 -10.96 7.47
C GLY A 326 14.57 -11.26 5.99
N THR A 327 15.08 -10.43 5.05
CA THR A 327 15.00 -10.70 3.62
C THR A 327 16.16 -11.58 3.11
N LYS A 328 15.89 -12.34 2.03
CA LYS A 328 16.95 -13.13 1.38
C LYS A 328 18.04 -12.24 0.77
N ALA A 329 17.65 -11.11 0.17
CA ALA A 329 18.58 -10.18 -0.49
C ALA A 329 19.58 -9.53 0.50
N ALA A 330 19.21 -9.38 1.77
CA ALA A 330 20.12 -8.88 2.80
C ALA A 330 21.35 -9.78 3.01
N ARG A 331 21.25 -11.07 2.63
CA ARG A 331 22.33 -12.07 2.76
C ARG A 331 23.14 -12.27 1.48
N LEU A 332 22.72 -11.65 0.36
CA LEU A 332 23.42 -11.79 -0.92
C LEU A 332 24.80 -11.10 -0.85
N PRO A 333 25.82 -11.69 -1.48
CA PRO A 333 27.15 -11.07 -1.62
C PRO A 333 27.11 -9.89 -2.61
N ASN A 334 28.27 -9.27 -2.80
CA ASN A 334 28.48 -8.20 -3.80
C ASN A 334 27.56 -7.01 -3.61
N LYS A 335 27.47 -6.51 -2.38
CA LYS A 335 26.72 -5.31 -2.04
C LYS A 335 27.26 -4.10 -2.80
N ILE A 336 26.38 -3.34 -3.41
CA ILE A 336 26.70 -2.13 -4.13
C ILE A 336 26.91 -0.97 -3.16
N SER A 337 27.97 -0.18 -3.37
CA SER A 337 28.29 0.97 -2.51
C SER A 337 27.20 2.05 -2.56
N LYS A 338 27.15 2.90 -1.53
CA LYS A 338 26.18 4.00 -1.49
C LYS A 338 26.41 5.01 -2.62
N GLU A 339 27.66 5.23 -2.97
CA GLU A 339 28.09 6.15 -4.02
C GLU A 339 27.57 5.70 -5.38
N VAL A 340 27.77 4.41 -5.72
CA VAL A 340 27.26 3.81 -6.97
C VAL A 340 25.73 3.83 -7.01
N LYS A 341 25.06 3.47 -5.91
CA LYS A 341 23.58 3.57 -5.83
C LYS A 341 23.08 4.99 -6.08
N LYS A 342 23.74 5.98 -5.49
CA LYS A 342 23.37 7.40 -5.66
C LYS A 342 23.59 7.84 -7.11
N GLU A 343 24.69 7.43 -7.73
CA GLU A 343 24.99 7.77 -9.11
C GLU A 343 24.00 7.11 -10.08
N ARG A 344 23.70 5.82 -9.91
CA ARG A 344 22.70 5.12 -10.74
C ARG A 344 21.31 5.75 -10.58
N SER A 345 20.92 6.11 -9.35
CA SER A 345 19.65 6.80 -9.09
C SER A 345 19.63 8.18 -9.77
N ARG A 346 20.72 8.94 -9.73
CA ARG A 346 20.81 10.25 -10.42
C ARG A 346 20.63 10.09 -11.92
N ARG A 347 21.34 9.15 -12.55
CA ARG A 347 21.25 8.88 -13.99
C ARG A 347 19.85 8.49 -14.47
N LEU A 348 19.09 7.77 -13.65
CA LEU A 348 17.70 7.41 -13.95
C LEU A 348 16.72 8.59 -13.82
N HIS A 349 17.08 9.65 -13.08
CA HIS A 349 16.26 10.86 -12.95
C HIS A 349 16.49 11.85 -14.11
N GLU A 350 17.61 11.74 -14.81
CA GLU A 350 17.96 12.55 -16.00
C GLU A 350 17.26 12.06 -17.25
#